data_732f7628818fe08441d58d0b90ef582f
#
_entry.id   732f7628818fe08441d58d0b90ef582f
#
_cell.length_a   1.000
_cell.length_b   1.000
_cell.length_c   1.000
_cell.angle_alpha   90.00
_cell.angle_beta   90.00
_cell.angle_gamma   90.00
#
_symmetry.space_group_name_H-M   'P 1'
#
loop_
_entity.id
_entity.type
_entity.pdbx_description
1 polymer ?
#
loop_
_entity_poly.entity_id
_entity_poly.type
_entity_poly.pdbx_seq_one_letter_code
_entity_poly.pdbx_strand_id
1 'polypeptide(L)'
;MENYDLERIKSVIQRAQSGQELTIAFLGGSITQGSLATVHENTYAYRVYKWWCDTFPQAKFNYVNGGIGGTDSYYGVSRAVTDVLMYQPDLVVVDFSVNDVDNIYCEETFEGVLRKLLCWSSRPAVVVLNNVFYDTGVSTQDIHNKLADHYGVPHVSVHDTIYRRMKAGEYNRIDITPDGLHPNDKGHGLVADEITKFLESIVSDLIQSENLSDDSKTDTVATGADIERNIQDESVCSCVLPTPVTANAYEGARRLTIREVSPKLSGFRADTNEKMGHLDHFKNGWIGTNAGDKISFELEGSCIGIPVSYTHLRAHETDSYL
;
A
#
# COMPACT_ATOMS: atom_id res chain seq x y z
N MET A 1 20.82 6.63 -11.13
CA MET A 1 19.43 6.17 -10.87
C MET A 1 19.47 4.68 -11.02
N GLU A 2 19.03 3.97 -9.99
CA GLU A 2 18.86 2.53 -10.00
C GLU A 2 17.94 2.12 -11.15
N ASN A 3 18.06 0.90 -11.64
CA ASN A 3 17.34 0.39 -12.83
C ASN A 3 15.86 0.09 -12.53
N TYR A 4 15.10 1.09 -12.10
CA TYR A 4 13.65 0.95 -11.88
C TYR A 4 12.90 0.90 -13.22
N ASP A 5 11.86 0.06 -13.27
CA ASP A 5 10.84 0.12 -14.32
C ASP A 5 9.85 1.26 -14.03
N LEU A 6 10.14 2.45 -14.56
CA LEU A 6 9.31 3.64 -14.38
C LEU A 6 8.17 3.74 -15.40
N GLU A 7 8.05 2.83 -16.35
CA GLU A 7 7.09 2.95 -17.45
C GLU A 7 5.64 3.02 -16.97
N ARG A 8 5.29 2.27 -15.91
CA ARG A 8 3.95 2.34 -15.33
C ARG A 8 3.68 3.71 -14.69
N ILE A 9 4.63 4.29 -13.95
CA ILE A 9 4.47 5.62 -13.34
C ILE A 9 4.37 6.68 -14.43
N LYS A 10 5.23 6.62 -15.46
CA LYS A 10 5.16 7.52 -16.62
C LYS A 10 3.80 7.45 -17.30
N SER A 11 3.25 6.24 -17.49
CA SER A 11 1.91 6.06 -18.06
C SER A 11 0.83 6.70 -17.18
N VAL A 12 0.90 6.59 -15.85
CA VAL A 12 -0.04 7.26 -14.93
C VAL A 12 0.05 8.78 -15.07
N ILE A 13 1.27 9.34 -15.13
CA ILE A 13 1.51 10.77 -15.32
C ILE A 13 0.94 11.26 -16.66
N GLN A 14 1.20 10.56 -17.76
CA GLN A 14 0.70 10.93 -19.10
C GLN A 14 -0.84 10.87 -19.16
N ARG A 15 -1.45 9.90 -18.50
CA ARG A 15 -2.91 9.79 -18.39
C ARG A 15 -3.49 10.93 -17.53
N ALA A 16 -2.79 11.34 -16.46
CA ALA A 16 -3.16 12.52 -15.68
C ALA A 16 -3.04 13.81 -16.51
N GLN A 17 -1.96 13.97 -17.29
CA GLN A 17 -1.78 15.08 -18.21
C GLN A 17 -2.88 15.15 -19.26
N SER A 18 -3.42 14.00 -19.70
CA SER A 18 -4.54 13.92 -20.66
C SER A 18 -5.92 14.08 -20.02
N GLY A 19 -6.02 14.34 -18.72
CA GLY A 19 -7.29 14.61 -18.02
C GLY A 19 -8.13 13.38 -17.70
N GLN A 20 -7.54 12.19 -17.63
CA GLN A 20 -8.27 10.96 -17.29
C GLN A 20 -8.64 10.90 -15.80
N GLU A 21 -9.62 10.05 -15.47
CA GLU A 21 -9.95 9.71 -14.10
C GLU A 21 -9.02 8.58 -13.63
N LEU A 22 -8.33 8.78 -12.48
CA LEU A 22 -7.31 7.90 -11.95
C LEU A 22 -7.54 7.64 -10.46
N THR A 23 -7.10 6.48 -9.97
CA THR A 23 -7.19 6.10 -8.57
C THR A 23 -5.80 6.00 -7.96
N ILE A 24 -5.55 6.81 -6.93
CA ILE A 24 -4.31 6.82 -6.14
C ILE A 24 -4.58 6.10 -4.82
N ALA A 25 -3.87 5.03 -4.58
CA ALA A 25 -4.12 4.14 -3.45
C ALA A 25 -2.90 3.97 -2.55
N PHE A 26 -3.16 3.65 -1.28
CA PHE A 26 -2.15 3.43 -0.25
C PHE A 26 -2.46 2.15 0.51
N LEU A 27 -1.46 1.29 0.72
CA LEU A 27 -1.58 0.05 1.47
C LEU A 27 -0.47 0.00 2.52
N GLY A 28 -0.82 -0.17 3.80
CA GLY A 28 0.22 -0.18 4.83
C GLY A 28 -0.31 -0.27 6.25
N GLY A 29 0.56 0.04 7.20
CA GLY A 29 0.31 0.01 8.64
C GLY A 29 -0.30 1.31 9.19
N SER A 30 0.03 1.61 10.47
CA SER A 30 -0.47 2.78 11.19
C SER A 30 -0.04 4.12 10.60
N ILE A 31 1.16 4.20 10.04
CA ILE A 31 1.66 5.44 9.42
C ILE A 31 0.84 5.73 8.16
N THR A 32 0.55 4.71 7.35
CA THR A 32 -0.32 4.84 6.17
C THR A 32 -1.77 5.18 6.57
N GLN A 33 -2.27 4.61 7.67
CA GLN A 33 -3.56 4.95 8.25
C GLN A 33 -3.64 6.43 8.65
N GLY A 34 -2.52 7.03 9.04
CA GLY A 34 -2.43 8.43 9.44
C GLY A 34 -2.35 8.65 10.95
N SER A 35 -1.81 7.67 11.70
CA SER A 35 -1.62 7.80 13.16
C SER A 35 -0.84 9.08 13.49
N LEU A 36 -1.30 9.81 14.52
CA LEU A 36 -0.79 11.09 15.02
C LEU A 36 -0.90 12.29 14.06
N ALA A 37 -1.48 12.15 12.90
CA ALA A 37 -1.98 13.32 12.17
C ALA A 37 -3.19 13.91 12.89
N THR A 38 -3.24 15.23 13.03
CA THR A 38 -4.35 15.91 13.73
C THR A 38 -5.65 15.86 12.95
N VAL A 39 -5.57 15.85 11.63
CA VAL A 39 -6.70 15.69 10.70
C VAL A 39 -6.27 14.84 9.52
N HIS A 40 -7.23 14.26 8.82
CA HIS A 40 -6.98 13.36 7.69
C HIS A 40 -6.12 14.02 6.58
N GLU A 41 -6.37 15.29 6.32
CA GLU A 41 -5.67 16.08 5.30
C GLU A 41 -4.18 16.28 5.60
N ASN A 42 -3.76 16.08 6.85
CA ASN A 42 -2.36 16.17 7.25
C ASN A 42 -1.59 14.86 7.12
N THR A 43 -2.26 13.75 6.82
CA THR A 43 -1.59 12.46 6.58
C THR A 43 -0.72 12.50 5.32
N TYR A 44 0.40 11.76 5.30
CA TYR A 44 1.26 11.71 4.11
C TYR A 44 0.49 11.21 2.89
N ALA A 45 -0.37 10.22 3.09
CA ALA A 45 -1.14 9.61 2.02
C ALA A 45 -2.08 10.64 1.35
N TYR A 46 -2.82 11.43 2.17
CA TYR A 46 -3.68 12.47 1.61
C TYR A 46 -2.89 13.60 0.95
N ARG A 47 -1.73 13.98 1.51
CA ARG A 47 -0.86 15.02 0.92
C ARG A 47 -0.29 14.58 -0.43
N VAL A 48 0.11 13.32 -0.59
CA VAL A 48 0.53 12.78 -1.89
C VAL A 48 -0.64 12.76 -2.87
N TYR A 49 -1.83 12.32 -2.45
CA TYR A 49 -3.04 12.40 -3.27
C TYR A 49 -3.35 13.85 -3.69
N LYS A 50 -3.25 14.79 -2.75
CA LYS A 50 -3.48 16.22 -3.02
C LYS A 50 -2.46 16.78 -4.02
N TRP A 51 -1.21 16.36 -3.93
CA TRP A 51 -0.17 16.70 -4.92
C TRP A 51 -0.59 16.29 -6.33
N TRP A 52 -1.15 15.09 -6.53
CA TRP A 52 -1.69 14.66 -7.82
C TRP A 52 -2.80 15.61 -8.31
N CYS A 53 -3.73 15.97 -7.44
CA CYS A 53 -4.81 16.90 -7.78
C CYS A 53 -4.30 18.29 -8.16
N ASP A 54 -3.29 18.79 -7.45
CA ASP A 54 -2.76 20.14 -7.68
C ASP A 54 -1.83 20.20 -8.90
N THR A 55 -1.07 19.14 -9.15
CA THR A 55 -0.15 19.05 -10.28
C THR A 55 -0.89 18.81 -11.60
N PHE A 56 -2.00 18.08 -11.58
CA PHE A 56 -2.78 17.73 -12.77
C PHE A 56 -4.26 18.13 -12.60
N PRO A 57 -4.57 19.43 -12.52
CA PRO A 57 -5.92 19.92 -12.23
C PRO A 57 -6.95 19.58 -13.31
N GLN A 58 -6.52 19.16 -14.50
CA GLN A 58 -7.36 18.69 -15.60
C GLN A 58 -7.85 17.25 -15.42
N ALA A 59 -7.18 16.47 -14.57
CA ALA A 59 -7.54 15.08 -14.27
C ALA A 59 -8.45 14.99 -13.03
N LYS A 60 -9.16 13.88 -12.92
CA LYS A 60 -9.96 13.56 -11.74
C LYS A 60 -9.29 12.42 -10.97
N PHE A 61 -9.15 12.58 -9.66
CA PHE A 61 -8.51 11.58 -8.83
C PHE A 61 -9.44 11.01 -7.76
N ASN A 62 -9.40 9.69 -7.60
CA ASN A 62 -10.01 8.98 -6.49
C ASN A 62 -8.93 8.63 -5.46
N TYR A 63 -9.26 8.77 -4.18
CA TYR A 63 -8.38 8.45 -3.06
C TYR A 63 -8.80 7.16 -2.38
N VAL A 64 -7.86 6.22 -2.21
CA VAL A 64 -8.08 4.97 -1.49
C VAL A 64 -6.98 4.80 -0.44
N ASN A 65 -7.35 4.67 0.83
CA ASN A 65 -6.41 4.41 1.91
C ASN A 65 -6.74 3.08 2.59
N GLY A 66 -5.91 2.07 2.34
CA GLY A 66 -5.93 0.74 2.95
C GLY A 66 -4.96 0.60 4.12
N GLY A 67 -4.58 1.69 4.80
CA GLY A 67 -3.76 1.65 6.01
C GLY A 67 -4.54 1.09 7.20
N ILE A 68 -3.95 0.13 7.93
CA ILE A 68 -4.50 -0.45 9.16
C ILE A 68 -3.40 -0.52 10.21
N GLY A 69 -3.59 0.17 11.34
CA GLY A 69 -2.62 0.23 12.42
C GLY A 69 -2.25 -1.14 12.98
N GLY A 70 -0.94 -1.35 13.27
CA GLY A 70 -0.44 -2.58 13.86
C GLY A 70 -0.46 -3.80 12.93
N THR A 71 -0.55 -3.60 11.60
CA THR A 71 -0.57 -4.71 10.64
C THR A 71 0.68 -4.71 9.78
N ASP A 72 1.21 -5.89 9.54
CA ASP A 72 2.36 -6.22 8.71
C ASP A 72 1.96 -6.68 7.29
N SER A 73 2.95 -7.05 6.49
CA SER A 73 2.72 -7.59 5.14
C SER A 73 2.01 -8.94 5.16
N TYR A 74 2.10 -9.72 6.25
CA TYR A 74 1.38 -10.99 6.39
C TYR A 74 -0.14 -10.77 6.34
N TYR A 75 -0.65 -9.79 7.09
CA TYR A 75 -2.05 -9.42 6.97
C TYR A 75 -2.31 -8.60 5.70
N GLY A 76 -1.34 -7.77 5.30
CA GLY A 76 -1.39 -6.94 4.08
C GLY A 76 -1.70 -7.74 2.83
N VAL A 77 -1.02 -8.88 2.61
CA VAL A 77 -1.19 -9.72 1.41
C VAL A 77 -2.60 -10.31 1.31
N SER A 78 -3.23 -10.64 2.45
CA SER A 78 -4.58 -11.21 2.47
C SER A 78 -5.68 -10.20 2.19
N ARG A 79 -5.46 -8.92 2.59
CA ARG A 79 -6.45 -7.83 2.50
C ARG A 79 -6.24 -6.87 1.34
N ALA A 80 -5.12 -6.98 0.61
CA ALA A 80 -4.80 -6.10 -0.50
C ALA A 80 -5.94 -5.98 -1.53
N VAL A 81 -6.64 -7.08 -1.82
CA VAL A 81 -7.77 -7.08 -2.75
C VAL A 81 -8.93 -6.27 -2.20
N THR A 82 -9.39 -6.56 -0.99
CA THR A 82 -10.58 -5.92 -0.39
C THR A 82 -10.38 -4.46 -0.02
N ASP A 83 -9.15 -4.08 0.32
CA ASP A 83 -8.87 -2.75 0.87
C ASP A 83 -8.35 -1.77 -0.20
N VAL A 84 -7.78 -2.28 -1.30
CA VAL A 84 -7.13 -1.45 -2.32
C VAL A 84 -7.45 -1.90 -3.74
N LEU A 85 -7.19 -3.15 -4.10
CA LEU A 85 -7.16 -3.57 -5.49
C LEU A 85 -8.55 -3.63 -6.15
N MET A 86 -9.61 -3.90 -5.38
CA MET A 86 -11.00 -3.87 -5.90
C MET A 86 -11.40 -2.50 -6.46
N TYR A 87 -10.71 -1.43 -6.07
CA TYR A 87 -10.93 -0.07 -6.58
C TYR A 87 -10.14 0.22 -7.87
N GLN A 88 -9.51 -0.80 -8.46
CA GLN A 88 -8.75 -0.70 -9.71
C GLN A 88 -7.73 0.46 -9.71
N PRO A 89 -6.80 0.50 -8.74
CA PRO A 89 -5.87 1.61 -8.61
C PRO A 89 -4.96 1.73 -9.83
N ASP A 90 -4.58 2.96 -10.16
CA ASP A 90 -3.58 3.30 -11.17
C ASP A 90 -2.18 3.42 -10.55
N LEU A 91 -2.11 3.86 -9.28
CA LEU A 91 -0.89 3.90 -8.49
C LEU A 91 -1.15 3.40 -7.07
N VAL A 92 -0.23 2.60 -6.55
CA VAL A 92 -0.25 2.13 -5.15
C VAL A 92 1.07 2.46 -4.47
N VAL A 93 1.01 3.18 -3.35
CA VAL A 93 2.14 3.31 -2.41
C VAL A 93 1.97 2.24 -1.33
N VAL A 94 2.99 1.41 -1.11
CA VAL A 94 2.95 0.31 -0.14
C VAL A 94 4.02 0.49 0.94
N ASP A 95 3.62 0.34 2.22
CA ASP A 95 4.49 0.54 3.39
C ASP A 95 4.17 -0.45 4.51
N PHE A 96 5.13 -1.34 4.79
CA PHE A 96 5.13 -2.24 5.94
C PHE A 96 6.47 -2.25 6.69
N SER A 97 7.39 -1.38 6.34
CA SER A 97 8.80 -1.40 6.74
C SER A 97 9.09 -1.28 8.23
N VAL A 98 8.13 -0.78 9.02
CA VAL A 98 8.21 -0.69 10.48
C VAL A 98 7.33 -1.72 11.19
N ASN A 99 6.52 -2.47 10.46
CA ASN A 99 5.65 -3.50 11.01
C ASN A 99 6.19 -4.91 10.72
N ASP A 100 6.84 -5.09 9.58
CA ASP A 100 7.53 -6.32 9.22
C ASP A 100 8.77 -6.51 10.09
N VAL A 101 9.15 -7.78 10.28
CA VAL A 101 10.38 -8.18 10.97
C VAL A 101 11.34 -8.78 9.95
N ASP A 102 12.64 -8.62 10.19
CA ASP A 102 13.67 -9.24 9.34
C ASP A 102 13.67 -10.77 9.54
N ASN A 103 12.80 -11.43 8.79
CA ASN A 103 12.72 -12.89 8.72
C ASN A 103 12.13 -13.34 7.38
N ILE A 104 12.28 -14.65 7.10
CA ILE A 104 11.83 -15.25 5.84
C ILE A 104 10.32 -15.14 5.63
N TYR A 105 9.52 -15.10 6.68
CA TYR A 105 8.06 -15.01 6.55
C TYR A 105 7.62 -13.63 6.08
N CYS A 106 8.21 -12.56 6.64
CA CYS A 106 7.92 -11.20 6.18
C CYS A 106 8.50 -10.95 4.79
N GLU A 107 9.68 -11.51 4.46
CA GLU A 107 10.22 -11.47 3.10
C GLU A 107 9.22 -12.09 2.12
N GLU A 108 8.72 -13.29 2.42
CA GLU A 108 7.80 -14.03 1.54
C GLU A 108 6.41 -13.36 1.44
N THR A 109 5.88 -12.82 2.55
CA THR A 109 4.59 -12.14 2.52
C THR A 109 4.66 -10.80 1.81
N PHE A 110 5.76 -10.05 1.97
CA PHE A 110 5.96 -8.78 1.25
C PHE A 110 6.17 -9.03 -0.26
N GLU A 111 6.89 -10.09 -0.64
CA GLU A 111 6.95 -10.52 -2.04
C GLU A 111 5.55 -10.83 -2.58
N GLY A 112 4.74 -11.56 -1.84
CA GLY A 112 3.35 -11.86 -2.20
C GLY A 112 2.51 -10.60 -2.39
N VAL A 113 2.70 -9.55 -1.55
CA VAL A 113 2.06 -8.24 -1.73
C VAL A 113 2.48 -7.61 -3.05
N LEU A 114 3.79 -7.49 -3.31
CA LEU A 114 4.30 -6.88 -4.55
C LEU A 114 3.78 -7.58 -5.80
N ARG A 115 3.87 -8.91 -5.85
CA ARG A 115 3.40 -9.70 -6.98
C ARG A 115 1.90 -9.54 -7.21
N LYS A 116 1.10 -9.55 -6.14
CA LYS A 116 -0.34 -9.34 -6.21
C LYS A 116 -0.69 -7.96 -6.76
N LEU A 117 0.00 -6.90 -6.32
CA LEU A 117 -0.17 -5.55 -6.84
C LEU A 117 0.21 -5.47 -8.32
N LEU A 118 1.38 -5.97 -8.68
CA LEU A 118 1.92 -5.89 -10.05
C LEU A 118 1.11 -6.68 -11.08
N CYS A 119 0.48 -7.80 -10.66
CA CYS A 119 -0.33 -8.66 -11.53
C CYS A 119 -1.83 -8.35 -11.48
N TRP A 120 -2.25 -7.33 -10.75
CA TRP A 120 -3.67 -6.96 -10.73
C TRP A 120 -4.16 -6.49 -12.10
N SER A 121 -5.46 -6.63 -12.38
CA SER A 121 -6.05 -6.31 -13.69
C SER A 121 -5.84 -4.87 -14.15
N SER A 122 -5.82 -3.90 -13.21
CA SER A 122 -5.50 -2.49 -13.53
C SER A 122 -4.01 -2.26 -13.80
N ARG A 123 -3.12 -3.22 -13.48
CA ARG A 123 -1.66 -3.11 -13.61
C ARG A 123 -1.08 -1.82 -13.00
N PRO A 124 -1.35 -1.56 -11.71
CA PRO A 124 -0.96 -0.29 -11.12
C PRO A 124 0.55 -0.06 -11.17
N ALA A 125 0.95 1.20 -11.23
CA ALA A 125 2.28 1.58 -10.80
C ALA A 125 2.41 1.34 -9.29
N VAL A 126 3.55 0.85 -8.84
CA VAL A 126 3.81 0.58 -7.41
C VAL A 126 5.03 1.36 -6.96
N VAL A 127 4.94 1.99 -5.78
CA VAL A 127 6.06 2.64 -5.09
C VAL A 127 6.15 2.06 -3.69
N VAL A 128 7.30 1.53 -3.32
CA VAL A 128 7.57 1.07 -1.95
C VAL A 128 8.01 2.26 -1.12
N LEU A 129 7.35 2.49 0.02
CA LEU A 129 7.75 3.47 1.01
C LEU A 129 8.39 2.74 2.19
N ASN A 130 9.60 3.13 2.58
CA ASN A 130 10.30 2.58 3.72
C ASN A 130 10.36 3.62 4.85
N ASN A 131 9.46 3.51 5.81
CA ASN A 131 9.51 4.25 7.07
C ASN A 131 10.56 3.66 8.03
N VAL A 132 10.77 4.31 9.18
CA VAL A 132 11.81 3.97 10.14
C VAL A 132 11.35 4.25 11.57
N PHE A 133 11.86 3.48 12.53
CA PHE A 133 11.81 3.86 13.93
C PHE A 133 12.83 4.98 14.18
N TYR A 134 12.36 6.19 14.45
CA TYR A 134 13.22 7.38 14.57
C TYR A 134 14.13 7.36 15.81
N ASP A 135 13.82 6.56 16.84
CA ASP A 135 14.69 6.40 18.01
C ASP A 135 15.88 5.49 17.71
N THR A 136 15.70 4.45 16.93
CA THR A 136 16.69 3.38 16.72
C THR A 136 17.28 3.34 15.32
N GLY A 137 16.59 3.86 14.32
CA GLY A 137 16.93 3.69 12.90
C GLY A 137 16.51 2.34 12.33
N VAL A 138 15.78 1.52 13.10
CA VAL A 138 15.34 0.20 12.63
C VAL A 138 14.25 0.34 11.56
N SER A 139 14.39 -0.45 10.51
CA SER A 139 13.48 -0.59 9.39
C SER A 139 13.79 -1.91 8.69
N THR A 140 12.81 -2.53 8.04
CA THR A 140 13.04 -3.70 7.17
C THR A 140 13.30 -3.30 5.71
N GLN A 141 13.74 -2.06 5.48
CA GLN A 141 13.95 -1.56 4.11
C GLN A 141 14.91 -2.41 3.27
N ASP A 142 15.91 -3.07 3.88
CA ASP A 142 16.88 -3.86 3.11
C ASP A 142 16.21 -5.07 2.43
N ILE A 143 15.29 -5.74 3.14
CA ILE A 143 14.48 -6.83 2.56
C ILE A 143 13.50 -6.28 1.53
N HIS A 144 12.78 -5.19 1.86
CA HIS A 144 11.81 -4.60 0.96
C HIS A 144 12.46 -4.08 -0.32
N ASN A 145 13.62 -3.41 -0.21
CA ASN A 145 14.38 -2.93 -1.37
C ASN A 145 14.89 -4.08 -2.24
N LYS A 146 15.46 -5.15 -1.63
CA LYS A 146 15.88 -6.35 -2.37
C LYS A 146 14.77 -6.92 -3.24
N LEU A 147 13.54 -7.00 -2.69
CA LEU A 147 12.39 -7.49 -3.43
C LEU A 147 11.89 -6.47 -4.47
N ALA A 148 11.83 -5.20 -4.09
CA ALA A 148 11.44 -4.12 -5.00
C ALA A 148 12.37 -4.06 -6.22
N ASP A 149 13.69 -4.10 -6.00
CA ASP A 149 14.70 -4.11 -7.08
C ASP A 149 14.57 -5.32 -8.00
N HIS A 150 14.29 -6.51 -7.43
CA HIS A 150 14.07 -7.72 -8.22
C HIS A 150 12.91 -7.59 -9.22
N TYR A 151 11.85 -6.84 -8.84
CA TYR A 151 10.69 -6.57 -9.69
C TYR A 151 10.77 -5.24 -10.43
N GLY A 152 11.86 -4.50 -10.32
CA GLY A 152 12.02 -3.18 -10.93
C GLY A 152 11.10 -2.11 -10.30
N VAL A 153 10.62 -2.32 -9.08
CA VAL A 153 9.71 -1.41 -8.37
C VAL A 153 10.52 -0.32 -7.66
N PRO A 154 10.25 0.97 -7.91
CA PRO A 154 10.93 2.04 -7.22
C PRO A 154 10.56 2.10 -5.74
N HIS A 155 11.52 2.57 -4.92
CA HIS A 155 11.32 2.74 -3.50
C HIS A 155 11.81 4.10 -3.00
N VAL A 156 11.14 4.62 -1.96
CA VAL A 156 11.45 5.88 -1.28
C VAL A 156 11.79 5.55 0.18
N SER A 157 12.95 6.01 0.65
CA SER A 157 13.45 5.72 1.99
C SER A 157 13.39 6.92 2.92
N VAL A 158 12.59 6.83 3.96
CA VAL A 158 12.57 7.77 5.08
C VAL A 158 13.84 7.65 5.93
N HIS A 159 14.38 6.42 6.05
CA HIS A 159 15.64 6.17 6.73
C HIS A 159 16.80 6.95 6.09
N ASP A 160 16.92 6.89 4.76
CA ASP A 160 18.06 7.47 4.06
C ASP A 160 17.92 8.98 3.81
N THR A 161 16.74 9.52 4.03
CA THR A 161 16.41 10.94 3.86
C THR A 161 16.12 11.62 5.19
N ILE A 162 14.91 11.54 5.70
CA ILE A 162 14.43 12.29 6.87
C ILE A 162 15.19 11.88 8.14
N TYR A 163 15.39 10.57 8.37
CA TYR A 163 16.11 10.09 9.54
C TYR A 163 17.56 10.54 9.55
N ARG A 164 18.27 10.46 8.41
CA ARG A 164 19.65 10.96 8.31
C ARG A 164 19.72 12.46 8.57
N ARG A 165 18.78 13.27 8.05
CA ARG A 165 18.69 14.71 8.27
C ARG A 165 18.40 15.03 9.73
N MET A 166 17.54 14.26 10.39
CA MET A 166 17.29 14.35 11.82
C MET A 166 18.57 14.02 12.62
N LYS A 167 19.29 12.96 12.27
CA LYS A 167 20.57 12.61 12.94
C LYS A 167 21.65 13.65 12.71
N ALA A 168 21.60 14.38 11.59
CA ALA A 168 22.49 15.52 11.30
C ALA A 168 22.08 16.81 12.04
N GLY A 169 20.98 16.81 12.79
CA GLY A 169 20.53 17.94 13.60
C GLY A 169 19.66 18.96 12.83
N GLU A 170 19.16 18.61 11.64
CA GLU A 170 18.26 19.51 10.90
C GLU A 170 16.86 19.56 11.55
N TYR A 171 16.44 18.47 12.20
CA TYR A 171 15.20 18.39 12.96
C TYR A 171 15.48 17.80 14.34
N ASN A 172 14.75 18.25 15.38
CA ASN A 172 14.65 17.47 16.58
C ASN A 172 13.60 16.35 16.38
N ARG A 173 13.84 15.16 16.93
CA ARG A 173 12.91 14.03 16.83
C ARG A 173 11.48 14.42 17.23
N ILE A 174 11.34 15.12 18.37
CA ILE A 174 10.03 15.51 18.91
C ILE A 174 9.24 16.44 17.98
N ASP A 175 9.90 17.17 17.08
CA ASP A 175 9.25 18.08 16.15
C ASP A 175 8.56 17.33 15.00
N ILE A 176 8.93 16.07 14.74
CA ILE A 176 8.44 15.26 13.63
C ILE A 176 7.74 13.97 14.08
N THR A 177 8.05 13.45 15.28
CA THR A 177 7.42 12.28 15.87
C THR A 177 7.46 12.36 17.40
N PRO A 178 6.31 12.38 18.09
CA PRO A 178 6.29 12.43 19.55
C PRO A 178 6.66 11.09 20.22
N ASP A 179 6.39 9.95 19.59
CA ASP A 179 6.58 8.60 20.14
C ASP A 179 7.79 7.84 19.53
N GLY A 180 8.52 8.48 18.61
CA GLY A 180 9.68 7.88 17.95
C GLY A 180 9.36 6.95 16.79
N LEU A 181 8.09 6.80 16.43
CA LEU A 181 7.62 5.97 15.33
C LEU A 181 6.64 6.73 14.42
N HIS A 182 5.49 7.14 14.97
CA HIS A 182 4.42 7.74 14.18
C HIS A 182 4.71 9.22 13.91
N PRO A 183 4.70 9.66 12.66
CA PRO A 183 4.86 11.07 12.31
C PRO A 183 3.68 11.90 12.84
N ASN A 184 3.95 13.10 13.36
CA ASN A 184 2.95 14.13 13.54
C ASN A 184 2.69 14.86 12.20
N ASP A 185 1.88 15.93 12.19
CA ASP A 185 1.56 16.67 10.96
C ASP A 185 2.78 17.11 10.16
N LYS A 186 3.85 17.57 10.84
CA LYS A 186 5.12 17.96 10.21
C LYS A 186 5.84 16.75 9.65
N GLY A 187 5.92 15.66 10.42
CA GLY A 187 6.54 14.40 10.00
C GLY A 187 5.83 13.79 8.80
N HIS A 188 4.50 13.76 8.81
CA HIS A 188 3.71 13.33 7.64
C HIS A 188 3.97 14.20 6.41
N GLY A 189 4.11 15.53 6.60
CA GLY A 189 4.49 16.43 5.52
C GLY A 189 5.83 16.06 4.90
N LEU A 190 6.86 15.83 5.73
CA LEU A 190 8.17 15.42 5.25
C LEU A 190 8.14 14.09 4.48
N VAL A 191 7.38 13.10 4.97
CA VAL A 191 7.21 11.82 4.25
C VAL A 191 6.54 12.04 2.89
N ALA A 192 5.49 12.85 2.84
CA ALA A 192 4.84 13.22 1.58
C ALA A 192 5.81 13.91 0.61
N ASP A 193 6.62 14.86 1.12
CA ASP A 193 7.59 15.59 0.33
C ASP A 193 8.63 14.66 -0.32
N GLU A 194 9.09 13.60 0.36
CA GLU A 194 10.05 12.66 -0.24
C GLU A 194 9.40 11.86 -1.39
N ILE A 195 8.14 11.45 -1.24
CA ILE A 195 7.41 10.75 -2.32
C ILE A 195 7.14 11.70 -3.49
N THR A 196 6.68 12.92 -3.21
CA THR A 196 6.36 13.88 -4.28
C THR A 196 7.59 14.36 -5.01
N LYS A 197 8.73 14.59 -4.35
CA LYS A 197 10.02 14.86 -5.00
C LYS A 197 10.44 13.75 -5.97
N PHE A 198 10.25 12.48 -5.57
CA PHE A 198 10.50 11.35 -6.46
C PHE A 198 9.60 11.44 -7.71
N LEU A 199 8.29 11.66 -7.52
CA LEU A 199 7.35 11.81 -8.64
C LEU A 199 7.66 13.03 -9.52
N GLU A 200 8.02 14.16 -8.92
CA GLU A 200 8.42 15.39 -9.64
C GLU A 200 9.66 15.19 -10.51
N SER A 201 10.60 14.36 -10.07
CA SER A 201 11.77 14.02 -10.90
C SER A 201 11.35 13.31 -12.19
N ILE A 202 10.38 12.39 -12.11
CA ILE A 202 9.85 11.66 -13.27
C ILE A 202 9.05 12.59 -14.20
N VAL A 203 8.23 13.48 -13.64
CA VAL A 203 7.52 14.52 -14.42
C VAL A 203 8.51 15.39 -15.18
N SER A 204 9.58 15.82 -14.51
CA SER A 204 10.61 16.66 -15.13
C SER A 204 11.35 15.96 -16.27
N ASP A 205 11.67 14.66 -16.08
CA ASP A 205 12.32 13.85 -17.11
C ASP A 205 11.41 13.64 -18.33
N LEU A 206 10.09 13.44 -18.12
CA LEU A 206 9.11 13.35 -19.21
C LEU A 206 9.04 14.64 -20.02
N ILE A 207 8.94 15.80 -19.35
CA ILE A 207 8.88 17.10 -20.03
C ILE A 207 10.16 17.35 -20.83
N GLN A 208 11.33 17.01 -20.30
CA GLN A 208 12.61 17.16 -21.02
C GLN A 208 12.67 16.25 -22.25
N SER A 209 12.19 15.01 -22.16
CA SER A 209 12.18 14.06 -23.27
C SER A 209 11.22 14.50 -24.39
N GLU A 210 10.07 15.09 -24.06
CA GLU A 210 9.13 15.63 -25.02
C GLU A 210 9.70 16.86 -25.77
N ASN A 211 10.36 17.77 -25.06
CA ASN A 211 11.01 18.95 -25.67
C ASN A 211 12.15 18.56 -26.64
N LEU A 212 12.92 17.51 -26.32
CA LEU A 212 13.98 16.99 -27.20
C LEU A 212 13.41 16.29 -28.45
N SER A 213 12.20 15.72 -28.36
CA SER A 213 11.55 15.06 -29.50
C SER A 213 10.83 16.04 -30.44
N ASP A 214 10.46 17.22 -29.97
CA ASP A 214 9.80 18.25 -30.77
C ASP A 214 10.78 18.99 -31.70
N ASP A 215 12.04 19.10 -31.30
CA ASP A 215 13.11 19.65 -32.18
C ASP A 215 13.47 18.72 -33.36
N SER A 216 12.95 17.48 -33.41
CA SER A 216 13.27 16.48 -34.42
C SER A 216 12.08 16.04 -35.29
N LYS A 217 10.90 16.62 -35.15
CA LYS A 217 9.70 16.20 -35.93
C LYS A 217 9.59 16.86 -37.28
N THR A 218 9.83 16.06 -38.34
CA THR A 218 9.11 16.13 -39.60
C THR A 218 7.86 15.24 -39.49
N ASP A 219 6.71 15.77 -39.93
CA ASP A 219 5.37 15.22 -39.90
C ASP A 219 5.20 13.70 -40.05
N THR A 220 4.62 13.05 -39.05
CA THR A 220 3.78 11.88 -39.23
C THR A 220 2.68 11.84 -38.15
N VAL A 221 1.45 12.02 -38.59
CA VAL A 221 0.23 11.92 -37.80
C VAL A 221 0.00 10.45 -37.44
N ALA A 222 0.08 10.11 -36.18
CA ALA A 222 -0.36 8.80 -35.66
C ALA A 222 -1.80 8.92 -35.16
N THR A 223 -2.71 8.21 -35.82
CA THR A 223 -4.11 8.07 -35.42
C THR A 223 -4.23 7.18 -34.18
N GLY A 224 -4.90 7.72 -33.15
CA GLY A 224 -5.21 7.00 -31.93
C GLY A 224 -6.09 5.79 -32.17
N ALA A 225 -5.69 4.65 -31.66
CA ALA A 225 -6.53 3.47 -31.59
C ALA A 225 -7.24 3.44 -30.21
N ASP A 226 -8.57 3.55 -30.24
CA ASP A 226 -9.46 3.39 -29.11
C ASP A 226 -9.34 1.98 -28.52
N ILE A 227 -8.89 1.88 -27.27
CA ILE A 227 -8.96 0.63 -26.50
C ILE A 227 -10.26 0.65 -25.70
N GLU A 228 -11.32 0.09 -26.27
CA GLU A 228 -12.54 -0.23 -25.54
C GLU A 228 -12.24 -1.28 -24.46
N ARG A 229 -12.47 -0.91 -23.19
CA ARG A 229 -12.39 -1.85 -22.06
C ARG A 229 -13.63 -2.75 -22.06
N ASN A 230 -13.48 -3.96 -22.50
CA ASN A 230 -14.49 -5.01 -22.33
C ASN A 230 -14.38 -5.55 -20.89
N ILE A 231 -15.36 -5.23 -20.04
CA ILE A 231 -15.52 -5.79 -18.70
C ILE A 231 -16.30 -7.09 -18.82
N GLN A 232 -15.61 -8.19 -19.07
CA GLN A 232 -16.06 -9.56 -18.82
C GLN A 232 -14.88 -10.51 -19.10
N ASP A 233 -14.16 -10.89 -18.08
CA ASP A 233 -13.64 -12.24 -17.83
C ASP A 233 -12.67 -12.20 -16.65
N GLU A 234 -12.86 -13.02 -15.64
CA GLU A 234 -11.83 -13.37 -14.65
C GLU A 234 -10.78 -14.28 -15.34
N SER A 235 -10.30 -13.88 -16.51
CA SER A 235 -9.16 -14.51 -17.14
C SER A 235 -7.91 -14.04 -16.40
N VAL A 236 -7.19 -14.97 -15.82
CA VAL A 236 -5.81 -14.84 -15.35
C VAL A 236 -5.03 -13.99 -16.36
N CYS A 237 -4.86 -12.71 -16.06
CA CYS A 237 -4.02 -11.84 -16.84
C CYS A 237 -2.64 -12.50 -16.85
N SER A 238 -2.09 -12.84 -18.02
CA SER A 238 -0.76 -13.39 -18.16
C SER A 238 0.30 -12.33 -17.82
N CYS A 239 0.34 -11.95 -16.54
CA CYS A 239 1.34 -11.06 -16.01
C CYS A 239 2.65 -11.85 -15.92
N VAL A 240 3.59 -11.55 -16.78
CA VAL A 240 4.91 -12.16 -16.75
C VAL A 240 5.77 -11.36 -15.79
N LEU A 241 5.90 -11.84 -14.57
CA LEU A 241 6.86 -11.32 -13.58
C LEU A 241 8.13 -12.22 -13.57
N PRO A 242 9.25 -11.69 -13.05
CA PRO A 242 10.41 -12.52 -12.73
C PRO A 242 10.01 -13.70 -11.81
N THR A 243 10.81 -14.76 -11.83
CA THR A 243 10.66 -15.88 -10.90
C THR A 243 10.71 -15.36 -9.46
N PRO A 244 9.85 -15.84 -8.56
CA PRO A 244 9.88 -15.42 -7.17
C PRO A 244 11.25 -15.61 -6.51
N VAL A 245 11.63 -14.71 -5.63
CA VAL A 245 12.86 -14.82 -4.82
C VAL A 245 12.66 -15.82 -3.67
N THR A 246 11.42 -15.87 -3.14
CA THR A 246 11.02 -16.76 -2.04
C THR A 246 10.19 -17.94 -2.57
N ALA A 247 9.65 -18.76 -1.67
CA ALA A 247 8.69 -19.82 -2.04
C ALA A 247 7.34 -19.25 -2.53
N ASN A 248 7.08 -17.97 -2.26
CA ASN A 248 5.88 -17.24 -2.70
C ASN A 248 4.54 -17.93 -2.32
N ALA A 249 4.49 -18.52 -1.13
CA ALA A 249 3.32 -19.28 -0.67
C ALA A 249 2.11 -18.37 -0.38
N TYR A 250 2.32 -17.05 -0.20
CA TYR A 250 1.29 -16.13 0.25
C TYR A 250 0.65 -15.26 -0.85
N GLU A 251 1.14 -15.29 -2.08
CA GLU A 251 0.55 -14.50 -3.18
C GLU A 251 -0.96 -14.79 -3.36
N GLY A 252 -1.38 -16.04 -3.18
CA GLY A 252 -2.79 -16.46 -3.23
C GLY A 252 -3.61 -16.14 -1.96
N ALA A 253 -3.01 -15.58 -0.91
CA ALA A 253 -3.71 -15.32 0.35
C ALA A 253 -4.86 -14.32 0.14
N ARG A 254 -6.01 -14.59 0.79
CA ARG A 254 -7.19 -13.71 0.72
C ARG A 254 -7.92 -13.65 2.05
N ARG A 255 -8.53 -12.52 2.33
CA ARG A 255 -9.41 -12.33 3.46
C ARG A 255 -10.80 -12.82 3.09
N LEU A 256 -11.35 -13.71 3.92
CA LEU A 256 -12.72 -14.19 3.80
C LEU A 256 -13.65 -13.44 4.77
N THR A 257 -14.84 -13.10 4.31
CA THR A 257 -15.86 -12.37 5.07
C THR A 257 -17.08 -13.24 5.31
N ILE A 258 -18.06 -12.75 6.08
CA ILE A 258 -19.36 -13.43 6.30
C ILE A 258 -20.14 -13.68 5.00
N ARG A 259 -19.79 -13.02 3.90
CA ARG A 259 -20.42 -13.21 2.58
C ARG A 259 -19.87 -14.41 1.83
N GLU A 260 -18.66 -14.87 2.20
CA GLU A 260 -17.92 -15.90 1.47
C GLU A 260 -17.90 -17.24 2.23
N VAL A 261 -17.99 -17.19 3.57
CA VAL A 261 -17.95 -18.39 4.41
C VAL A 261 -19.08 -18.40 5.42
N SER A 262 -19.59 -19.61 5.70
CA SER A 262 -20.71 -19.85 6.62
C SER A 262 -20.25 -20.80 7.74
N PRO A 263 -19.60 -20.27 8.80
CA PRO A 263 -19.12 -21.10 9.90
C PRO A 263 -20.27 -21.64 10.75
N LYS A 264 -20.02 -22.71 11.51
CA LYS A 264 -20.92 -23.17 12.58
C LYS A 264 -20.75 -22.25 13.78
N LEU A 265 -21.85 -21.64 14.22
CA LEU A 265 -21.88 -20.68 15.33
C LEU A 265 -22.51 -21.31 16.56
N SER A 266 -21.90 -21.14 17.74
CA SER A 266 -22.45 -21.43 19.05
C SER A 266 -22.14 -20.23 19.95
N GLY A 267 -23.12 -19.33 20.14
CA GLY A 267 -22.97 -18.06 20.85
C GLY A 267 -22.48 -16.90 20.00
N PHE A 268 -21.71 -17.14 18.93
CA PHE A 268 -21.33 -16.10 17.99
C PHE A 268 -22.51 -15.68 17.10
N ARG A 269 -22.52 -14.43 16.68
CA ARG A 269 -23.44 -13.88 15.67
C ARG A 269 -22.67 -13.16 14.56
N ALA A 270 -23.19 -13.15 13.36
CA ALA A 270 -22.63 -12.37 12.26
C ALA A 270 -22.79 -10.87 12.53
N ASP A 271 -21.73 -10.09 12.23
CA ASP A 271 -21.78 -8.64 12.17
C ASP A 271 -22.01 -8.22 10.71
N THR A 272 -23.30 -7.93 10.42
CA THR A 272 -23.73 -7.55 9.06
C THR A 272 -23.63 -6.04 8.80
N ASN A 273 -23.17 -5.26 9.77
CA ASN A 273 -23.02 -3.82 9.60
C ASN A 273 -22.00 -3.51 8.51
N GLU A 274 -22.31 -2.54 7.68
CA GLU A 274 -21.37 -2.07 6.67
C GLU A 274 -20.22 -1.30 7.30
N LYS A 275 -19.06 -1.35 6.64
CA LYS A 275 -17.90 -0.57 7.00
C LYS A 275 -18.23 0.91 6.78
N MET A 276 -18.29 1.71 7.84
CA MET A 276 -18.62 3.14 7.80
C MET A 276 -17.40 4.04 7.63
N GLY A 277 -16.19 3.51 7.81
CA GLY A 277 -14.96 4.27 7.70
C GLY A 277 -13.73 3.38 7.70
N HIS A 278 -12.57 3.98 7.48
CA HIS A 278 -11.29 3.27 7.41
C HIS A 278 -10.90 2.58 8.73
N LEU A 279 -11.50 2.96 9.86
CA LEU A 279 -11.25 2.33 11.16
C LEU A 279 -12.14 1.09 11.43
N ASP A 280 -13.12 0.82 10.60
CA ASP A 280 -14.06 -0.29 10.77
C ASP A 280 -13.50 -1.62 10.20
N HIS A 281 -12.30 -2.01 10.60
CA HIS A 281 -11.57 -3.13 10.01
C HIS A 281 -12.19 -4.50 10.27
N PHE A 282 -12.96 -4.63 11.36
CA PHE A 282 -13.53 -5.89 11.81
C PHE A 282 -15.02 -6.06 11.45
N LYS A 283 -15.60 -5.11 10.71
CA LYS A 283 -16.97 -5.27 10.18
C LYS A 283 -17.05 -6.38 9.14
N ASN A 284 -18.24 -6.94 8.97
CA ASN A 284 -18.47 -8.12 8.15
C ASN A 284 -17.76 -9.39 8.66
N GLY A 285 -17.56 -9.48 9.95
CA GLY A 285 -17.04 -10.65 10.66
C GLY A 285 -18.07 -11.27 11.60
N TRP A 286 -17.62 -11.80 12.74
CA TRP A 286 -18.47 -12.44 13.73
C TRP A 286 -18.16 -11.91 15.12
N ILE A 287 -19.18 -11.78 15.97
CA ILE A 287 -19.07 -11.25 17.33
C ILE A 287 -19.49 -12.34 18.30
N GLY A 288 -18.62 -12.72 19.24
CA GLY A 288 -18.89 -13.48 20.43
C GLY A 288 -18.82 -12.58 21.66
N THR A 289 -19.65 -12.78 22.67
CA THR A 289 -19.75 -11.92 23.84
C THR A 289 -19.58 -12.65 25.18
N ASN A 290 -19.65 -13.97 25.17
CA ASN A 290 -19.62 -14.76 26.39
C ASN A 290 -18.45 -15.75 26.38
N ALA A 291 -17.91 -16.02 27.56
CA ALA A 291 -16.97 -17.12 27.73
C ALA A 291 -17.63 -18.46 27.35
N GLY A 292 -16.97 -19.21 26.47
CA GLY A 292 -17.49 -20.48 25.95
C GLY A 292 -18.23 -20.38 24.61
N ASP A 293 -18.44 -19.17 24.09
CA ASP A 293 -18.90 -19.00 22.71
C ASP A 293 -17.87 -19.64 21.75
N LYS A 294 -18.36 -20.29 20.69
CA LYS A 294 -17.52 -21.02 19.71
C LYS A 294 -17.91 -20.66 18.30
N ILE A 295 -16.91 -20.54 17.43
CA ILE A 295 -17.05 -20.44 15.99
C ILE A 295 -16.18 -21.51 15.34
N SER A 296 -16.71 -22.24 14.37
CA SER A 296 -16.00 -23.31 13.69
C SER A 296 -16.07 -23.12 12.18
N PHE A 297 -14.91 -23.06 11.55
CA PHE A 297 -14.76 -22.94 10.10
C PHE A 297 -14.35 -24.30 9.51
N GLU A 298 -14.81 -24.56 8.30
CA GLU A 298 -14.33 -25.63 7.45
C GLU A 298 -13.72 -24.98 6.21
N LEU A 299 -12.41 -24.96 6.15
CA LEU A 299 -11.63 -24.25 5.14
C LEU A 299 -10.53 -25.16 4.61
N GLU A 300 -10.18 -24.99 3.35
CA GLU A 300 -9.01 -25.60 2.72
C GLU A 300 -7.96 -24.53 2.51
N GLY A 301 -6.75 -24.77 3.01
CA GLY A 301 -5.64 -23.83 2.89
C GLY A 301 -4.36 -24.37 3.53
N SER A 302 -3.23 -23.90 3.05
CA SER A 302 -1.91 -24.21 3.61
C SER A 302 -1.59 -23.39 4.88
N CYS A 303 -2.27 -22.24 5.03
CA CYS A 303 -2.15 -21.35 6.20
C CYS A 303 -3.50 -20.68 6.46
N ILE A 304 -3.91 -20.56 7.72
CA ILE A 304 -5.14 -19.89 8.14
C ILE A 304 -4.79 -18.88 9.23
N GLY A 305 -5.04 -17.60 8.96
CA GLY A 305 -4.94 -16.50 9.92
C GLY A 305 -6.33 -16.04 10.36
N ILE A 306 -6.50 -15.71 11.63
CA ILE A 306 -7.74 -15.17 12.19
C ILE A 306 -7.46 -13.81 12.80
N PRO A 307 -7.85 -12.70 12.14
CA PRO A 307 -7.76 -11.38 12.76
C PRO A 307 -8.82 -11.27 13.86
N VAL A 308 -8.40 -10.90 15.08
CA VAL A 308 -9.28 -10.80 16.25
C VAL A 308 -9.14 -9.42 16.87
N SER A 309 -10.27 -8.79 17.19
CA SER A 309 -10.31 -7.58 18.02
C SER A 309 -10.97 -7.88 19.35
N TYR A 310 -10.33 -7.46 20.43
CA TYR A 310 -10.83 -7.58 21.79
C TYR A 310 -11.16 -6.21 22.35
N THR A 311 -12.38 -6.03 22.86
CA THR A 311 -12.81 -4.75 23.43
C THR A 311 -12.48 -4.57 24.92
N HIS A 312 -12.01 -5.63 25.62
CA HIS A 312 -11.85 -5.62 27.09
C HIS A 312 -10.69 -6.48 27.62
N LEU A 313 -9.62 -6.72 26.88
CA LEU A 313 -8.46 -7.41 27.46
C LEU A 313 -7.46 -6.41 28.04
N ARG A 314 -7.06 -6.66 29.30
CA ARG A 314 -5.88 -6.04 29.91
C ARG A 314 -4.66 -6.41 29.07
N ALA A 315 -3.72 -5.47 28.93
CA ALA A 315 -2.54 -5.51 28.07
C ALA A 315 -1.51 -6.65 28.36
N HIS A 316 -1.93 -7.80 28.85
CA HIS A 316 -1.02 -8.88 29.28
C HIS A 316 -1.32 -10.27 28.71
N GLU A 317 -2.25 -10.42 27.79
CA GLU A 317 -2.55 -11.72 27.19
C GLU A 317 -2.58 -11.63 25.64
N THR A 318 -1.45 -11.29 25.06
CA THR A 318 -1.17 -11.63 23.67
C THR A 318 -0.25 -12.85 23.67
N ASP A 319 -0.76 -13.97 24.11
CA ASP A 319 -0.17 -15.25 23.73
C ASP A 319 -0.66 -15.57 22.31
N SER A 320 0.23 -15.35 21.36
CA SER A 320 0.07 -15.86 20.00
C SER A 320 0.20 -17.38 20.06
N TYR A 321 -0.91 -18.08 20.01
CA TYR A 321 -0.92 -19.49 19.63
C TYR A 321 -1.08 -19.57 18.12
N LEU A 322 0.01 -19.85 17.43
CA LEU A 322 0.05 -20.48 16.11
C LEU A 322 0.00 -21.98 16.30
#